data_5c6a2caf433b3077b0e78b89548c8500
#
_entry.id   5c6a2caf433b3077b0e78b89548c8500
#
_cell.length_a   1.000
_cell.length_b   1.000
_cell.length_c   1.000
_cell.angle_alpha   90.00
_cell.angle_beta   90.00
_cell.angle_gamma   90.00
#
_symmetry.space_group_name_H-M   'P 1'
#
loop_
_entity.id
_entity.type
_entity.pdbx_description
1 polymer ?
#
loop_
_entity_poly.entity_id
_entity_poly.type
_entity_poly.pdbx_seq_one_letter_code
_entity_poly.pdbx_strand_id
1 'polypeptide(L)'
;MDCGGKQDLHAAGSVAQQNAIAQFGYAYSRACPGQTLNYTANGSSAGVDDFLAAETDFAGTDVALDPAKGQPERAAERCGSPAWHLPTVFGPIAVTFHISGVGALNLDGPTVAKIFNGTIGTWDNPAIKALNAGVALPSTPIHVVYRSDKSGLTANFQRYLESASDGAWYAADGETFNGGVGEGAVGNNGTSAALQNTDGSISYSEWSFAAGKQLPMAQIIATAGDRPVSISAESVGKTIAGAKFAAGSGHGNDLVLDMSSLYKPSTPGAYPIVSATYQLVCSKYADAATATAVRAFLQAAVGPGQDGLDQYGSIPLPEAFAAKVLAAVNAVS
;
A
#
# COMPACT_ATOMS: atom_id res chain seq x y z
N MET A 1 25.68 3.18 -10.06
CA MET A 1 24.51 3.96 -10.56
C MET A 1 24.99 4.80 -11.73
N ASP A 2 24.35 4.65 -12.87
CA ASP A 2 24.71 5.41 -14.08
C ASP A 2 23.82 6.63 -14.17
N CYS A 3 24.26 7.74 -13.56
CA CYS A 3 23.57 9.03 -13.67
C CYS A 3 23.63 9.56 -15.10
N GLY A 4 22.60 10.27 -15.52
CA GLY A 4 22.49 10.88 -16.86
C GLY A 4 21.14 10.63 -17.50
N GLY A 5 21.05 10.88 -18.78
CA GLY A 5 19.79 10.79 -19.52
C GLY A 5 18.86 11.96 -19.27
N LYS A 6 17.55 11.71 -19.19
CA LYS A 6 16.51 12.72 -18.99
C LYS A 6 16.69 13.42 -17.63
N GLN A 7 16.74 14.74 -17.63
CA GLN A 7 17.00 15.52 -16.41
C GLN A 7 15.84 15.47 -15.43
N ASP A 8 14.62 15.68 -15.93
CA ASP A 8 13.41 15.75 -15.12
C ASP A 8 12.51 14.54 -15.44
N LEU A 9 12.44 13.59 -14.53
CA LEU A 9 11.50 12.49 -14.61
C LEU A 9 10.11 12.93 -14.14
N HIS A 10 9.07 12.47 -14.83
CA HIS A 10 7.68 12.67 -14.47
C HIS A 10 7.03 11.33 -14.16
N ALA A 11 6.38 11.24 -13.00
CA ALA A 11 5.62 10.07 -12.62
C ALA A 11 4.37 10.46 -11.84
N ALA A 12 3.38 9.59 -11.85
CA ALA A 12 2.13 9.79 -11.11
C ALA A 12 1.64 8.48 -10.50
N GLY A 13 0.70 8.55 -9.57
CA GLY A 13 0.03 7.35 -9.09
C GLY A 13 -0.22 7.30 -7.60
N SER A 14 0.09 6.15 -7.00
CA SER A 14 -0.28 5.82 -5.62
C SER A 14 0.00 6.93 -4.61
N VAL A 15 -1.05 7.30 -3.87
CA VAL A 15 -0.96 8.22 -2.73
C VAL A 15 -0.29 7.54 -1.53
N ALA A 16 -0.39 6.20 -1.42
CA ALA A 16 0.17 5.46 -0.30
C ALA A 16 1.69 5.55 -0.21
N GLN A 17 2.37 5.65 -1.37
CA GLN A 17 3.83 5.80 -1.40
C GLN A 17 4.33 7.26 -1.32
N GLN A 18 3.45 8.26 -1.16
CA GLN A 18 3.82 9.67 -1.28
C GLN A 18 5.04 10.07 -0.43
N ASN A 19 5.13 9.57 0.80
CA ASN A 19 6.26 9.86 1.68
C ASN A 19 7.52 9.09 1.26
N ALA A 20 7.38 7.82 0.87
CA ALA A 20 8.50 6.99 0.43
C ALA A 20 9.11 7.52 -0.89
N ILE A 21 8.27 7.89 -1.87
CA ILE A 21 8.77 8.37 -3.16
C ILE A 21 9.43 9.76 -3.07
N ALA A 22 9.02 10.58 -2.09
CA ALA A 22 9.72 11.82 -1.79
C ALA A 22 11.15 11.55 -1.27
N GLN A 23 11.32 10.55 -0.39
CA GLN A 23 12.62 10.09 0.08
C GLN A 23 13.46 9.52 -1.08
N PHE A 24 12.85 8.74 -1.98
CA PHE A 24 13.53 8.22 -3.17
C PHE A 24 14.01 9.34 -4.11
N GLY A 25 13.17 10.35 -4.35
CA GLY A 25 13.54 11.53 -5.14
C GLY A 25 14.69 12.31 -4.52
N TYR A 26 14.69 12.45 -3.19
CA TYR A 26 15.80 13.06 -2.46
C TYR A 26 17.10 12.24 -2.60
N ALA A 27 17.03 10.93 -2.41
CA ALA A 27 18.19 10.04 -2.58
C ALA A 27 18.72 10.08 -4.03
N TYR A 28 17.81 10.12 -5.01
CA TYR A 28 18.14 10.23 -6.43
C TYR A 28 18.86 11.54 -6.76
N SER A 29 18.33 12.69 -6.34
CA SER A 29 18.93 13.99 -6.60
C SER A 29 20.30 14.16 -5.93
N ARG A 30 20.52 13.52 -4.79
CA ARG A 30 21.83 13.49 -4.13
C ARG A 30 22.84 12.60 -4.84
N ALA A 31 22.40 11.45 -5.33
CA ALA A 31 23.25 10.51 -6.05
C ALA A 31 23.56 10.99 -7.46
N CYS A 32 22.61 11.69 -8.11
CA CYS A 32 22.71 12.19 -9.48
C CYS A 32 22.42 13.70 -9.52
N PRO A 33 23.40 14.55 -9.20
CA PRO A 33 23.21 15.99 -9.15
C PRO A 33 22.68 16.57 -10.47
N GLY A 34 21.64 17.40 -10.37
CA GLY A 34 20.97 18.00 -11.53
C GLY A 34 19.83 17.15 -12.12
N GLN A 35 19.57 15.96 -11.59
CA GLN A 35 18.42 15.15 -11.98
C GLN A 35 17.34 15.19 -10.90
N THR A 36 16.07 15.25 -11.33
CA THR A 36 14.91 15.40 -10.44
C THR A 36 13.81 14.40 -10.77
N LEU A 37 12.93 14.17 -9.80
CA LEU A 37 11.66 13.47 -9.98
C LEU A 37 10.51 14.41 -9.62
N ASN A 38 9.57 14.59 -10.53
CA ASN A 38 8.28 15.22 -10.31
C ASN A 38 7.22 14.13 -10.18
N TYR A 39 6.73 13.91 -8.95
CA TYR A 39 5.71 12.89 -8.68
C TYR A 39 4.37 13.53 -8.33
N THR A 40 3.30 13.11 -9.04
CA THR A 40 1.92 13.51 -8.75
C THR A 40 1.17 12.37 -8.06
N ALA A 41 0.84 12.54 -6.78
CA ALA A 41 0.10 11.55 -6.00
C ALA A 41 -1.41 11.66 -6.28
N ASN A 42 -1.87 11.17 -7.43
CA ASN A 42 -3.26 11.26 -7.91
C ASN A 42 -4.06 9.94 -7.79
N GLY A 43 -3.46 8.89 -7.23
CA GLY A 43 -4.06 7.56 -7.04
C GLY A 43 -3.56 6.53 -8.07
N SER A 44 -3.57 5.24 -7.66
CA SER A 44 -3.02 4.15 -8.47
C SER A 44 -3.66 4.06 -9.86
N SER A 45 -5.00 4.15 -9.94
CA SER A 45 -5.72 4.08 -11.21
C SER A 45 -5.33 5.22 -12.16
N ALA A 46 -5.34 6.45 -11.65
CA ALA A 46 -4.98 7.62 -12.44
C ALA A 46 -3.52 7.53 -12.93
N GLY A 47 -2.59 7.13 -12.06
CA GLY A 47 -1.20 6.95 -12.45
C GLY A 47 -0.99 5.87 -13.50
N VAL A 48 -1.74 4.76 -13.43
CA VAL A 48 -1.73 3.73 -14.48
C VAL A 48 -2.27 4.30 -15.80
N ASP A 49 -3.37 5.05 -15.76
CA ASP A 49 -3.95 5.69 -16.95
C ASP A 49 -2.98 6.70 -17.58
N ASP A 50 -2.32 7.54 -16.78
CA ASP A 50 -1.29 8.50 -17.24
C ASP A 50 -0.09 7.77 -17.88
N PHE A 51 0.34 6.64 -17.29
CA PHE A 51 1.41 5.81 -17.85
C PHE A 51 0.99 5.20 -19.19
N LEU A 52 -0.22 4.63 -19.27
CA LEU A 52 -0.74 4.04 -20.51
C LEU A 52 -0.95 5.07 -21.63
N ALA A 53 -1.22 6.33 -21.26
CA ALA A 53 -1.32 7.46 -22.19
C ALA A 53 0.04 8.07 -22.58
N ALA A 54 1.15 7.55 -22.04
CA ALA A 54 2.51 8.07 -22.21
C ALA A 54 2.69 9.52 -21.68
N GLU A 55 1.87 9.94 -20.73
CA GLU A 55 1.98 11.25 -20.05
C GLU A 55 3.05 11.24 -18.96
N THR A 56 3.43 10.06 -18.46
CA THR A 56 4.48 9.86 -17.45
C THR A 56 5.56 8.88 -17.91
N ASP A 57 6.75 9.00 -17.35
CA ASP A 57 7.88 8.11 -17.63
C ASP A 57 7.67 6.74 -16.98
N PHE A 58 7.09 6.74 -15.77
CA PHE A 58 6.68 5.54 -15.04
C PHE A 58 5.49 5.87 -14.12
N ALA A 59 4.88 4.86 -13.49
CA ALA A 59 3.80 5.08 -12.55
C ALA A 59 4.01 4.35 -11.23
N GLY A 60 3.45 4.90 -10.15
CA GLY A 60 3.31 4.22 -8.86
C GLY A 60 1.93 3.56 -8.74
N THR A 61 1.87 2.26 -8.45
CA THR A 61 0.59 1.56 -8.29
C THR A 61 0.62 0.53 -7.16
N ASP A 62 -0.46 0.43 -6.39
CA ASP A 62 -0.62 -0.55 -5.31
C ASP A 62 -1.33 -1.82 -5.80
N VAL A 63 -1.61 -1.90 -7.08
CA VAL A 63 -2.23 -3.05 -7.74
C VAL A 63 -1.52 -3.36 -9.05
N ALA A 64 -1.45 -4.63 -9.42
CA ALA A 64 -0.94 -5.01 -10.73
C ALA A 64 -1.89 -4.56 -11.84
N LEU A 65 -1.37 -4.44 -13.06
CA LEU A 65 -2.19 -4.20 -14.26
C LEU A 65 -3.27 -5.28 -14.38
N ASP A 66 -4.48 -4.85 -14.68
CA ASP A 66 -5.67 -5.69 -14.76
C ASP A 66 -5.85 -6.24 -16.20
N PRO A 67 -5.69 -7.56 -16.41
CA PRO A 67 -5.91 -8.16 -17.72
C PRO A 67 -7.35 -8.03 -18.20
N ALA A 68 -8.33 -8.00 -17.28
CA ALA A 68 -9.74 -7.84 -17.66
C ALA A 68 -10.04 -6.45 -18.26
N LYS A 69 -9.19 -5.47 -17.99
CA LYS A 69 -9.26 -4.12 -18.57
C LYS A 69 -8.32 -3.93 -19.76
N GLY A 70 -7.62 -4.98 -20.20
CA GLY A 70 -6.65 -4.91 -21.30
C GLY A 70 -5.44 -4.01 -20.97
N GLN A 71 -5.15 -3.80 -19.69
CA GLN A 71 -4.06 -2.92 -19.29
C GLN A 71 -2.66 -3.46 -19.62
N PRO A 72 -2.35 -4.77 -19.49
CA PRO A 72 -1.05 -5.30 -19.87
C PRO A 72 -0.75 -5.13 -21.37
N GLU A 73 -1.74 -5.33 -22.24
CA GLU A 73 -1.62 -5.17 -23.69
C GLU A 73 -1.38 -3.71 -24.06
N ARG A 74 -2.14 -2.78 -23.47
CA ARG A 74 -1.96 -1.34 -23.65
C ARG A 74 -0.60 -0.86 -23.16
N ALA A 75 -0.12 -1.40 -22.05
CA ALA A 75 1.21 -1.08 -21.53
C ALA A 75 2.31 -1.60 -22.47
N ALA A 76 2.15 -2.81 -23.00
CA ALA A 76 3.09 -3.37 -23.97
C ALA A 76 3.09 -2.57 -25.29
N GLU A 77 1.93 -2.10 -25.75
CA GLU A 77 1.83 -1.22 -26.92
C GLU A 77 2.54 0.12 -26.68
N ARG A 78 2.26 0.77 -25.55
CA ARG A 78 2.91 2.03 -25.15
C ARG A 78 4.42 1.90 -25.07
N CYS A 79 4.93 0.81 -24.52
CA CYS A 79 6.36 0.59 -24.28
C CYS A 79 7.10 0.03 -25.52
N GLY A 80 6.36 -0.58 -26.48
CA GLY A 80 6.98 -1.42 -27.50
C GLY A 80 7.69 -2.66 -26.92
N SER A 81 7.38 -3.02 -25.68
CA SER A 81 7.98 -4.08 -24.86
C SER A 81 7.06 -4.38 -23.66
N PRO A 82 7.22 -5.50 -22.93
CA PRO A 82 6.46 -5.73 -21.72
C PRO A 82 6.69 -4.62 -20.69
N ALA A 83 5.65 -4.25 -19.95
CA ALA A 83 5.80 -3.45 -18.72
C ALA A 83 6.11 -4.36 -17.54
N TRP A 84 6.87 -3.85 -16.57
CA TRP A 84 7.25 -4.56 -15.34
C TRP A 84 6.74 -3.84 -14.09
N HIS A 85 6.32 -4.64 -13.13
CA HIS A 85 5.96 -4.19 -11.79
C HIS A 85 7.16 -4.44 -10.87
N LEU A 86 7.76 -3.37 -10.37
CA LEU A 86 8.93 -3.43 -9.48
C LEU A 86 8.49 -2.99 -8.07
N PRO A 87 8.28 -3.92 -7.12
CA PRO A 87 7.85 -3.57 -5.77
C PRO A 87 8.98 -2.90 -5.00
N THR A 88 8.83 -1.61 -4.72
CA THR A 88 9.84 -0.79 -4.06
C THR A 88 9.46 -0.35 -2.66
N VAL A 89 8.18 -0.44 -2.31
CA VAL A 89 7.65 -0.02 -1.01
C VAL A 89 6.69 -1.08 -0.48
N PHE A 90 6.83 -1.40 0.80
CA PHE A 90 5.80 -2.11 1.56
C PHE A 90 5.21 -1.15 2.58
N GLY A 91 3.91 -0.90 2.45
CA GLY A 91 3.14 -0.04 3.33
C GLY A 91 2.18 -0.85 4.19
N PRO A 92 2.33 -0.89 5.51
CA PRO A 92 1.28 -1.44 6.35
C PRO A 92 0.04 -0.53 6.28
N ILE A 93 -1.14 -1.17 6.26
CA ILE A 93 -2.42 -0.49 6.32
C ILE A 93 -2.89 -0.52 7.76
N ALA A 94 -2.98 0.64 8.39
CA ALA A 94 -3.48 0.79 9.74
C ALA A 94 -5.01 0.82 9.74
N VAL A 95 -5.63 0.09 10.65
CA VAL A 95 -7.03 0.32 11.03
C VAL A 95 -6.99 1.40 12.12
N THR A 96 -7.35 2.61 11.74
CA THR A 96 -7.32 3.79 12.62
C THR A 96 -8.68 4.03 13.25
N PHE A 97 -8.71 4.54 14.49
CA PHE A 97 -9.96 4.82 15.18
C PHE A 97 -9.87 6.11 16.00
N HIS A 98 -11.02 6.68 16.30
CA HIS A 98 -11.16 7.79 17.25
C HIS A 98 -12.36 7.53 18.15
N ILE A 99 -12.09 7.06 19.36
CA ILE A 99 -13.12 6.75 20.39
C ILE A 99 -12.68 7.43 21.68
N SER A 100 -13.48 8.38 22.15
CA SER A 100 -13.18 9.11 23.39
C SER A 100 -12.95 8.16 24.57
N GLY A 101 -11.80 8.31 25.24
CA GLY A 101 -11.46 7.48 26.39
C GLY A 101 -10.89 6.09 26.07
N VAL A 102 -10.76 5.70 24.80
CA VAL A 102 -10.21 4.41 24.37
C VAL A 102 -8.85 4.63 23.74
N GLY A 103 -7.79 4.21 24.42
CA GLY A 103 -6.40 4.33 23.94
C GLY A 103 -5.86 3.10 23.23
N ALA A 104 -6.51 1.94 23.38
CA ALA A 104 -6.12 0.68 22.75
C ALA A 104 -7.34 -0.10 22.29
N LEU A 105 -7.26 -0.69 21.11
CA LEU A 105 -8.33 -1.48 20.49
C LEU A 105 -7.72 -2.69 19.80
N ASN A 106 -8.28 -3.86 20.03
CA ASN A 106 -7.91 -5.10 19.37
C ASN A 106 -9.04 -5.52 18.44
N LEU A 107 -8.73 -5.89 17.21
CA LEU A 107 -9.68 -6.38 16.23
C LEU A 107 -9.12 -7.62 15.51
N ASP A 108 -9.99 -8.47 15.02
CA ASP A 108 -9.67 -9.56 14.10
C ASP A 108 -10.29 -9.34 12.72
N GLY A 109 -9.89 -10.11 11.74
CA GLY A 109 -10.38 -9.98 10.37
C GLY A 109 -11.90 -10.04 10.26
N PRO A 110 -12.59 -11.03 10.87
CA PRO A 110 -14.06 -11.11 10.87
C PRO A 110 -14.75 -9.90 11.49
N THR A 111 -14.21 -9.36 12.60
CA THR A 111 -14.78 -8.19 13.28
C THR A 111 -14.58 -6.92 12.45
N VAL A 112 -13.38 -6.71 11.89
CA VAL A 112 -13.13 -5.58 10.98
C VAL A 112 -14.07 -5.63 9.78
N ALA A 113 -14.23 -6.78 9.13
CA ALA A 113 -15.14 -6.93 8.00
C ALA A 113 -16.59 -6.58 8.36
N LYS A 114 -17.08 -7.06 9.50
CA LYS A 114 -18.46 -6.78 9.98
C LYS A 114 -18.67 -5.31 10.36
N ILE A 115 -17.63 -4.62 10.80
CA ILE A 115 -17.68 -3.17 11.04
C ILE A 115 -17.78 -2.44 9.71
N PHE A 116 -16.89 -2.72 8.77
CA PHE A 116 -16.82 -2.02 7.49
C PHE A 116 -17.95 -2.35 6.51
N ASN A 117 -18.74 -3.40 6.75
CA ASN A 117 -20.00 -3.68 6.03
C ASN A 117 -21.27 -3.35 6.82
N GLY A 118 -21.15 -2.74 7.99
CA GLY A 118 -22.28 -2.29 8.81
C GLY A 118 -23.00 -3.38 9.61
N THR A 119 -22.55 -4.63 9.56
CA THR A 119 -23.12 -5.72 10.38
C THR A 119 -22.93 -5.45 11.89
N ILE A 120 -21.81 -4.83 12.26
CA ILE A 120 -21.53 -4.35 13.62
C ILE A 120 -21.62 -2.81 13.58
N GLY A 121 -22.62 -2.26 14.24
CA GLY A 121 -22.93 -0.82 14.20
C GLY A 121 -22.63 -0.05 15.50
N THR A 122 -22.21 -0.72 16.60
CA THR A 122 -21.86 -0.06 17.88
C THR A 122 -20.59 -0.60 18.47
N TRP A 123 -19.85 0.23 19.21
CA TRP A 123 -18.58 -0.15 19.79
C TRP A 123 -18.70 -1.17 20.92
N ASP A 124 -19.82 -1.17 21.64
CA ASP A 124 -20.09 -2.14 22.72
C ASP A 124 -20.59 -3.50 22.22
N ASN A 125 -20.57 -3.76 20.92
CA ASN A 125 -20.98 -5.05 20.37
C ASN A 125 -20.22 -6.20 21.03
N PRO A 126 -20.89 -7.33 21.36
CA PRO A 126 -20.25 -8.47 22.03
C PRO A 126 -19.00 -9.01 21.34
N ALA A 127 -18.95 -8.99 19.99
CA ALA A 127 -17.79 -9.43 19.25
C ALA A 127 -16.56 -8.54 19.51
N ILE A 128 -16.76 -7.21 19.56
CA ILE A 128 -15.66 -6.28 19.88
C ILE A 128 -15.25 -6.42 21.36
N LYS A 129 -16.23 -6.51 22.26
CA LYS A 129 -15.96 -6.69 23.71
C LYS A 129 -15.15 -7.95 24.00
N ALA A 130 -15.42 -9.04 23.29
CA ALA A 130 -14.71 -10.30 23.48
C ALA A 130 -13.21 -10.20 23.17
N LEU A 131 -12.82 -9.34 22.23
CA LEU A 131 -11.41 -9.06 21.85
C LEU A 131 -10.75 -8.02 22.74
N ASN A 132 -11.51 -7.31 23.58
CA ASN A 132 -11.08 -6.14 24.34
C ASN A 132 -11.46 -6.25 25.82
N ALA A 133 -11.14 -7.38 26.46
CA ALA A 133 -11.44 -7.60 27.87
C ALA A 133 -10.82 -6.48 28.75
N GLY A 134 -11.64 -5.84 29.58
CA GLY A 134 -11.21 -4.76 30.46
C GLY A 134 -11.19 -3.35 29.83
N VAL A 135 -11.48 -3.22 28.54
CA VAL A 135 -11.66 -1.92 27.88
C VAL A 135 -13.12 -1.47 28.01
N ALA A 136 -13.36 -0.27 28.53
CA ALA A 136 -14.69 0.33 28.62
C ALA A 136 -15.11 0.87 27.22
N LEU A 137 -15.72 0.03 26.42
CA LEU A 137 -16.22 0.41 25.09
C LEU A 137 -17.60 1.07 25.23
N PRO A 138 -17.81 2.26 24.59
CA PRO A 138 -19.08 2.97 24.65
C PRO A 138 -20.15 2.29 23.80
N SER A 139 -21.45 2.54 24.11
CA SER A 139 -22.58 2.08 23.29
C SER A 139 -22.88 3.01 22.10
N THR A 140 -21.93 3.87 21.72
CA THR A 140 -22.08 4.81 20.61
C THR A 140 -22.00 4.10 19.24
N PRO A 141 -22.67 4.67 18.22
CA PRO A 141 -22.56 4.17 16.85
C PRO A 141 -21.11 4.19 16.34
N ILE A 142 -20.80 3.26 15.45
CA ILE A 142 -19.56 3.25 14.69
C ILE A 142 -19.72 4.09 13.43
N HIS A 143 -18.86 5.08 13.24
CA HIS A 143 -18.82 5.92 12.05
C HIS A 143 -17.67 5.47 11.15
N VAL A 144 -18.00 4.72 10.09
CA VAL A 144 -17.01 4.27 9.12
C VAL A 144 -16.62 5.44 8.21
N VAL A 145 -15.33 5.72 8.08
CA VAL A 145 -14.76 6.69 7.14
C VAL A 145 -13.94 5.94 6.10
N TYR A 146 -14.21 6.17 4.81
CA TYR A 146 -13.54 5.47 3.71
C TYR A 146 -13.03 6.42 2.62
N ARG A 147 -12.16 5.95 1.75
CA ARG A 147 -11.65 6.69 0.57
C ARG A 147 -12.76 6.81 -0.49
N SER A 148 -13.17 8.03 -0.81
CA SER A 148 -14.15 8.32 -1.87
C SER A 148 -13.53 8.36 -3.27
N ASP A 149 -12.23 8.57 -3.36
CA ASP A 149 -11.44 8.46 -4.59
C ASP A 149 -11.07 7.00 -4.88
N LYS A 150 -10.77 6.68 -6.14
CA LYS A 150 -10.23 5.38 -6.52
C LYS A 150 -8.83 5.19 -5.91
N SER A 151 -8.67 4.15 -5.12
CA SER A 151 -7.47 3.95 -4.30
C SER A 151 -7.01 2.50 -4.27
N GLY A 152 -5.76 2.26 -4.64
CA GLY A 152 -5.12 0.97 -4.47
C GLY A 152 -5.05 0.53 -3.00
N LEU A 153 -4.97 1.49 -2.06
CA LEU A 153 -5.09 1.20 -0.62
C LEU A 153 -6.44 0.55 -0.28
N THR A 154 -7.54 1.11 -0.83
CA THR A 154 -8.89 0.53 -0.69
C THR A 154 -8.95 -0.88 -1.26
N ALA A 155 -8.38 -1.10 -2.45
CA ALA A 155 -8.35 -2.43 -3.07
C ALA A 155 -7.61 -3.45 -2.19
N ASN A 156 -6.43 -3.10 -1.67
CA ASN A 156 -5.66 -3.99 -0.80
C ASN A 156 -6.37 -4.24 0.54
N PHE A 157 -7.01 -3.22 1.12
CA PHE A 157 -7.78 -3.39 2.35
C PHE A 157 -8.99 -4.32 2.15
N GLN A 158 -9.75 -4.16 1.08
CA GLN A 158 -10.89 -5.04 0.77
C GLN A 158 -10.45 -6.49 0.48
N ARG A 159 -9.32 -6.70 -0.21
CA ARG A 159 -8.72 -8.03 -0.40
C ARG A 159 -8.29 -8.68 0.91
N TYR A 160 -7.75 -7.88 1.85
CA TYR A 160 -7.48 -8.37 3.19
C TYR A 160 -8.79 -8.81 3.87
N LEU A 161 -9.84 -8.00 3.83
CA LEU A 161 -11.14 -8.34 4.41
C LEU A 161 -11.71 -9.63 3.81
N GLU A 162 -11.65 -9.78 2.48
CA GLU A 162 -12.06 -11.02 1.80
C GLU A 162 -11.25 -12.22 2.30
N SER A 163 -9.93 -12.08 2.34
CA SER A 163 -9.05 -13.18 2.74
C SER A 163 -9.18 -13.55 4.21
N ALA A 164 -9.27 -12.58 5.14
CA ALA A 164 -9.08 -12.77 6.58
C ALA A 164 -10.40 -12.80 7.37
N SER A 165 -11.55 -12.64 6.73
CA SER A 165 -12.84 -12.47 7.45
C SER A 165 -13.66 -13.76 7.61
N ASP A 166 -13.16 -14.90 7.15
CA ASP A 166 -13.88 -16.17 7.17
C ASP A 166 -15.30 -16.08 6.54
N GLY A 167 -15.39 -15.33 5.42
CA GLY A 167 -16.64 -15.10 4.68
C GLY A 167 -17.52 -13.97 5.22
N ALA A 168 -17.08 -13.21 6.23
CA ALA A 168 -17.84 -12.07 6.73
C ALA A 168 -17.83 -10.89 5.76
N TRP A 169 -16.80 -10.75 4.91
CA TRP A 169 -16.77 -9.80 3.81
C TRP A 169 -17.29 -10.47 2.55
N TYR A 170 -18.32 -9.89 1.94
CA TYR A 170 -19.01 -10.43 0.76
C TYR A 170 -19.08 -9.44 -0.40
N ALA A 171 -18.55 -8.22 -0.20
CA ALA A 171 -18.48 -7.22 -1.27
C ALA A 171 -17.30 -7.53 -2.21
N ALA A 172 -17.43 -7.11 -3.47
CA ALA A 172 -16.34 -7.22 -4.43
C ALA A 172 -15.13 -6.38 -3.98
N ASP A 173 -13.93 -6.85 -4.27
CA ASP A 173 -12.72 -6.04 -4.15
C ASP A 173 -12.68 -4.94 -5.23
N GLY A 174 -11.72 -4.06 -5.15
CA GLY A 174 -11.50 -2.99 -6.11
C GLY A 174 -11.11 -1.68 -5.45
N GLU A 175 -10.77 -0.69 -6.27
CA GLU A 175 -10.29 0.61 -5.81
C GLU A 175 -11.40 1.54 -5.27
N THR A 176 -12.66 1.18 -5.49
CA THR A 176 -13.85 1.84 -4.90
C THR A 176 -14.28 1.07 -3.66
N PHE A 177 -14.57 1.77 -2.56
CA PHE A 177 -15.06 1.14 -1.35
C PHE A 177 -16.46 0.56 -1.55
N ASN A 178 -16.65 -0.72 -1.26
CA ASN A 178 -17.88 -1.49 -1.52
C ASN A 178 -18.57 -1.98 -0.23
N GLY A 179 -18.21 -1.46 0.94
CA GLY A 179 -18.80 -1.87 2.22
C GLY A 179 -20.25 -1.42 2.43
N GLY A 180 -20.73 -0.47 1.66
CA GLY A 180 -22.13 -0.02 1.67
C GLY A 180 -22.52 0.85 2.87
N VAL A 181 -21.58 1.24 3.72
CA VAL A 181 -21.80 2.07 4.92
C VAL A 181 -20.72 3.13 5.06
N GLY A 182 -21.01 4.16 5.84
CA GLY A 182 -20.03 5.18 6.20
C GLY A 182 -20.03 6.41 5.31
N GLU A 183 -19.01 7.25 5.49
CA GLU A 183 -18.80 8.52 4.81
C GLU A 183 -17.48 8.52 4.04
N GLY A 184 -17.53 9.03 2.81
CA GLY A 184 -16.35 9.10 1.93
C GLY A 184 -15.58 10.39 2.10
N ALA A 185 -14.24 10.29 2.14
CA ALA A 185 -13.34 11.44 2.12
C ALA A 185 -12.18 11.22 1.14
N VAL A 186 -11.68 12.29 0.51
CA VAL A 186 -10.66 12.22 -0.54
C VAL A 186 -9.26 12.07 0.06
N GLY A 187 -8.54 11.06 -0.37
CA GLY A 187 -7.13 10.82 0.00
C GLY A 187 -6.94 10.49 1.48
N ASN A 188 -5.71 10.15 1.86
CA ASN A 188 -5.35 9.87 3.26
C ASN A 188 -5.50 11.11 4.17
N ASN A 189 -5.29 12.31 3.65
CA ASN A 189 -5.48 13.54 4.40
C ASN A 189 -6.96 13.78 4.74
N GLY A 190 -7.86 13.56 3.78
CA GLY A 190 -9.30 13.71 3.99
C GLY A 190 -9.85 12.70 4.98
N THR A 191 -9.52 11.40 4.83
CA THR A 191 -9.98 10.36 5.77
C THR A 191 -9.43 10.57 7.17
N SER A 192 -8.16 11.00 7.31
CA SER A 192 -7.57 11.31 8.62
C SER A 192 -8.27 12.49 9.30
N ALA A 193 -8.59 13.56 8.54
CA ALA A 193 -9.29 14.72 9.09
C ALA A 193 -10.73 14.36 9.52
N ALA A 194 -11.46 13.59 8.71
CA ALA A 194 -12.80 13.13 9.04
C ALA A 194 -12.79 12.25 10.30
N LEU A 195 -11.81 11.32 10.40
CA LEU A 195 -11.62 10.48 11.59
C LEU A 195 -11.39 11.32 12.85
N GLN A 196 -10.47 12.27 12.82
CA GLN A 196 -10.13 13.11 13.98
C GLN A 196 -11.30 13.99 14.47
N ASN A 197 -12.16 14.40 13.55
CA ASN A 197 -13.31 15.28 13.84
C ASN A 197 -14.57 14.53 14.27
N THR A 198 -14.59 13.19 14.22
CA THR A 198 -15.80 12.39 14.48
C THR A 198 -15.51 11.36 15.59
N ASP A 199 -16.04 11.57 16.78
CA ASP A 199 -15.95 10.58 17.85
C ASP A 199 -16.74 9.30 17.50
N GLY A 200 -16.19 8.15 17.85
CA GLY A 200 -16.71 6.84 17.46
C GLY A 200 -16.39 6.44 16.03
N SER A 201 -15.45 7.12 15.37
CA SER A 201 -15.08 6.80 14.00
C SER A 201 -14.01 5.72 13.88
N ILE A 202 -14.00 5.04 12.72
CA ILE A 202 -13.02 4.06 12.27
C ILE A 202 -12.71 4.27 10.80
N SER A 203 -11.45 4.07 10.42
CA SER A 203 -11.00 4.16 9.03
C SER A 203 -9.84 3.21 8.77
N TYR A 204 -9.41 3.12 7.53
CA TYR A 204 -8.14 2.53 7.14
C TYR A 204 -7.23 3.60 6.53
N SER A 205 -5.96 3.53 6.86
CA SER A 205 -4.98 4.53 6.41
C SER A 205 -3.64 3.86 6.17
N GLU A 206 -2.88 4.39 5.26
CA GLU A 206 -1.47 4.04 5.14
C GLU A 206 -0.76 4.44 6.44
N TRP A 207 0.16 3.58 6.92
CA TRP A 207 0.78 3.75 8.25
C TRP A 207 1.55 5.06 8.38
N SER A 208 2.23 5.51 7.34
CA SER A 208 2.99 6.78 7.38
C SER A 208 2.10 7.96 7.71
N PHE A 209 0.88 8.01 7.17
CA PHE A 209 -0.09 9.05 7.47
C PHE A 209 -0.69 8.90 8.88
N ALA A 210 -1.00 7.67 9.28
CA ALA A 210 -1.51 7.41 10.62
C ALA A 210 -0.48 7.79 11.70
N ALA A 211 0.78 7.40 11.52
CA ALA A 211 1.87 7.73 12.43
C ALA A 211 2.18 9.24 12.45
N GLY A 212 2.30 9.87 11.28
CA GLY A 212 2.57 11.30 11.17
C GLY A 212 1.49 12.19 11.78
N LYS A 213 0.24 11.73 11.81
CA LYS A 213 -0.89 12.42 12.45
C LYS A 213 -1.21 11.91 13.84
N GLN A 214 -0.41 10.99 14.39
CA GLN A 214 -0.58 10.39 15.71
C GLN A 214 -1.99 9.80 15.92
N LEU A 215 -2.56 9.18 14.89
CA LEU A 215 -3.87 8.55 14.98
C LEU A 215 -3.78 7.26 15.81
N PRO A 216 -4.73 6.99 16.71
CA PRO A 216 -4.84 5.69 17.35
C PRO A 216 -5.03 4.58 16.32
N MET A 217 -4.28 3.48 16.46
CA MET A 217 -4.28 2.34 15.54
C MET A 217 -4.65 1.07 16.30
N ALA A 218 -5.60 0.31 15.76
CA ALA A 218 -5.97 -0.98 16.33
C ALA A 218 -4.83 -2.00 16.15
N GLN A 219 -4.67 -2.87 17.14
CA GLN A 219 -3.87 -4.07 17.01
C GLN A 219 -4.70 -5.15 16.32
N ILE A 220 -4.08 -5.90 15.41
CA ILE A 220 -4.80 -6.90 14.63
C ILE A 220 -4.42 -8.31 15.13
N ILE A 221 -5.44 -9.10 15.43
CA ILE A 221 -5.29 -10.53 15.72
C ILE A 221 -5.28 -11.25 14.37
N ALA A 222 -4.10 -11.72 13.98
CA ALA A 222 -3.91 -12.48 12.76
C ALA A 222 -4.29 -13.94 12.95
N THR A 223 -4.60 -14.65 11.85
CA THR A 223 -4.96 -16.10 11.88
C THR A 223 -3.87 -17.00 12.45
N ALA A 224 -2.62 -16.55 12.45
CA ALA A 224 -1.46 -17.32 12.90
C ALA A 224 -1.15 -17.20 14.41
N GLY A 225 -1.93 -16.43 15.18
CA GLY A 225 -1.65 -16.24 16.61
C GLY A 225 -2.85 -15.68 17.36
N ASP A 226 -2.92 -16.03 18.64
CA ASP A 226 -3.98 -15.57 19.55
C ASP A 226 -3.70 -14.17 20.14
N ARG A 227 -2.58 -13.55 19.79
CA ARG A 227 -2.16 -12.26 20.36
C ARG A 227 -2.36 -11.12 19.38
N PRO A 228 -2.89 -9.97 19.84
CA PRO A 228 -2.95 -8.76 19.03
C PRO A 228 -1.56 -8.29 18.61
N VAL A 229 -1.43 -7.88 17.34
CA VAL A 229 -0.17 -7.45 16.72
C VAL A 229 -0.26 -5.97 16.36
N SER A 230 0.66 -5.18 16.91
CA SER A 230 0.85 -3.77 16.52
C SER A 230 1.68 -3.68 15.24
N ILE A 231 1.47 -2.61 14.47
CA ILE A 231 2.34 -2.27 13.34
C ILE A 231 3.72 -1.90 13.87
N SER A 232 4.74 -2.54 13.32
CA SER A 232 6.15 -2.22 13.53
C SER A 232 6.99 -2.76 12.37
N ALA A 233 8.22 -2.27 12.22
CA ALA A 233 9.16 -2.81 11.24
C ALA A 233 9.36 -4.32 11.42
N GLU A 234 9.42 -4.80 12.68
CA GLU A 234 9.55 -6.23 12.98
C GLU A 234 8.32 -7.03 12.56
N SER A 235 7.10 -6.61 12.97
CA SER A 235 5.87 -7.38 12.70
C SER A 235 5.54 -7.41 11.21
N VAL A 236 5.76 -6.31 10.49
CA VAL A 236 5.57 -6.24 9.04
C VAL A 236 6.70 -6.96 8.30
N GLY A 237 7.94 -6.86 8.78
CA GLY A 237 9.06 -7.62 8.22
C GLY A 237 8.84 -9.13 8.22
N LYS A 238 8.17 -9.67 9.28
CA LYS A 238 7.76 -11.08 9.33
C LYS A 238 6.76 -11.44 8.22
N THR A 239 5.85 -10.54 7.90
CA THR A 239 4.89 -10.73 6.81
C THR A 239 5.59 -10.70 5.45
N ILE A 240 6.46 -9.71 5.21
CA ILE A 240 7.19 -9.57 3.94
C ILE A 240 8.12 -10.76 3.70
N ALA A 241 8.76 -11.29 4.76
CA ALA A 241 9.61 -12.48 4.65
C ALA A 241 8.87 -13.72 4.12
N GLY A 242 7.54 -13.77 4.29
CA GLY A 242 6.66 -14.82 3.76
C GLY A 242 6.06 -14.52 2.38
N ALA A 243 6.36 -13.35 1.78
CA ALA A 243 5.80 -12.92 0.51
C ALA A 243 6.15 -13.86 -0.64
N LYS A 244 5.16 -14.16 -1.48
CA LYS A 244 5.31 -14.99 -2.67
C LYS A 244 5.05 -14.15 -3.92
N PHE A 245 5.63 -14.55 -5.04
CA PHE A 245 5.31 -13.96 -6.34
C PHE A 245 4.12 -14.68 -6.96
N ALA A 246 3.30 -13.93 -7.71
CA ALA A 246 2.17 -14.48 -8.43
C ALA A 246 2.60 -15.53 -9.46
N ALA A 247 1.71 -16.45 -9.80
CA ALA A 247 1.98 -17.49 -10.79
C ALA A 247 2.35 -16.85 -12.14
N GLY A 248 3.45 -17.30 -12.73
CA GLY A 248 4.02 -16.71 -13.96
C GLY A 248 4.88 -15.46 -13.73
N SER A 249 4.86 -14.88 -12.54
CA SER A 249 5.74 -13.79 -12.11
C SER A 249 6.90 -14.29 -11.24
N GLY A 250 7.93 -13.47 -11.07
CA GLY A 250 9.05 -13.82 -10.18
C GLY A 250 10.14 -14.71 -10.80
N HIS A 251 9.93 -15.32 -11.96
CA HIS A 251 10.96 -16.02 -12.75
C HIS A 251 11.63 -15.12 -13.79
N GLY A 252 11.08 -13.94 -14.01
CA GLY A 252 11.63 -12.87 -14.86
C GLY A 252 11.80 -11.60 -14.05
N ASN A 253 11.70 -10.46 -14.73
CA ASN A 253 11.86 -9.14 -14.15
C ASN A 253 10.52 -8.44 -13.82
N ASP A 254 9.38 -9.05 -14.19
CA ASP A 254 8.06 -8.60 -13.72
C ASP A 254 7.77 -9.25 -12.37
N LEU A 255 7.75 -8.46 -11.30
CA LEU A 255 7.77 -8.94 -9.92
C LEU A 255 6.43 -8.72 -9.21
N VAL A 256 5.32 -9.12 -9.84
CA VAL A 256 3.99 -9.10 -9.23
C VAL A 256 3.94 -10.08 -8.05
N LEU A 257 3.41 -9.63 -6.92
CA LEU A 257 3.25 -10.43 -5.71
C LEU A 257 1.91 -11.16 -5.68
N ASP A 258 1.91 -12.35 -5.10
CA ASP A 258 0.70 -12.99 -4.60
C ASP A 258 0.32 -12.34 -3.26
N MET A 259 -0.57 -11.35 -3.31
CA MET A 259 -0.97 -10.57 -2.13
C MET A 259 -1.68 -11.42 -1.07
N SER A 260 -2.29 -12.56 -1.44
CA SER A 260 -2.92 -13.47 -0.48
C SER A 260 -1.91 -14.01 0.53
N SER A 261 -0.65 -14.16 0.12
CA SER A 261 0.44 -14.60 0.98
C SER A 261 0.78 -13.62 2.12
N LEU A 262 0.43 -12.34 1.96
CA LEU A 262 0.62 -11.30 2.97
C LEU A 262 -0.55 -11.24 3.96
N TYR A 263 -1.79 -11.49 3.48
CA TYR A 263 -3.00 -11.29 4.28
C TYR A 263 -3.27 -12.42 5.29
N LYS A 264 -2.72 -13.60 5.07
CA LYS A 264 -2.77 -14.76 6.00
C LYS A 264 -1.36 -15.23 6.33
N PRO A 265 -0.56 -14.41 7.05
CA PRO A 265 0.79 -14.79 7.39
C PRO A 265 0.78 -16.00 8.32
N SER A 266 1.65 -16.98 8.06
CA SER A 266 1.80 -18.17 8.89
C SER A 266 2.74 -17.97 10.08
N THR A 267 3.46 -16.84 10.11
CA THR A 267 4.43 -16.54 11.16
C THR A 267 3.76 -15.84 12.34
N PRO A 268 3.87 -16.35 13.58
CA PRO A 268 3.33 -15.68 14.76
C PRO A 268 3.90 -14.28 14.96
N GLY A 269 3.04 -13.32 15.27
CA GLY A 269 3.43 -11.92 15.46
C GLY A 269 3.69 -11.16 14.13
N ALA A 270 3.30 -11.71 12.98
CA ALA A 270 3.27 -11.00 11.72
C ALA A 270 2.02 -10.14 11.60
N TYR A 271 2.18 -8.87 11.17
CA TYR A 271 1.05 -7.96 10.93
C TYR A 271 0.43 -8.22 9.57
N PRO A 272 -0.89 -8.51 9.46
CA PRO A 272 -1.44 -9.09 8.24
C PRO A 272 -1.87 -8.08 7.17
N ILE A 273 -2.06 -6.79 7.50
CA ILE A 273 -2.59 -5.82 6.54
C ILE A 273 -1.44 -5.03 5.93
N VAL A 274 -0.87 -5.59 4.87
CA VAL A 274 0.30 -5.02 4.19
C VAL A 274 -0.02 -4.85 2.71
N SER A 275 0.26 -3.67 2.17
CA SER A 275 0.25 -3.39 0.73
C SER A 275 1.67 -3.33 0.18
N ALA A 276 1.81 -3.63 -1.10
CA ALA A 276 3.02 -3.39 -1.84
C ALA A 276 2.75 -2.33 -2.90
N THR A 277 3.63 -1.35 -3.04
CA THR A 277 3.58 -0.39 -4.14
C THR A 277 4.66 -0.71 -5.14
N TYR A 278 4.24 -0.83 -6.38
CA TYR A 278 5.10 -1.09 -7.53
C TYR A 278 5.45 0.21 -8.25
N GLN A 279 6.67 0.30 -8.75
CA GLN A 279 6.96 1.19 -9.86
C GLN A 279 6.67 0.40 -11.16
N LEU A 280 5.67 0.85 -11.91
CA LEU A 280 5.27 0.31 -13.20
C LEU A 280 6.12 0.99 -14.27
N VAL A 281 6.97 0.22 -14.94
CA VAL A 281 7.98 0.72 -15.89
C VAL A 281 7.93 -0.06 -17.20
N CYS A 282 8.40 0.54 -18.28
CA CYS A 282 8.73 -0.22 -19.48
C CYS A 282 9.97 -1.09 -19.26
N SER A 283 9.95 -2.35 -19.69
CA SER A 283 11.16 -3.18 -19.67
C SER A 283 12.23 -2.63 -20.60
N LYS A 284 11.79 -1.96 -21.68
CA LYS A 284 12.64 -1.24 -22.64
C LYS A 284 11.92 0.06 -23.03
N TYR A 285 12.62 1.17 -22.90
CA TYR A 285 12.13 2.47 -23.37
C TYR A 285 12.58 2.75 -24.79
N ALA A 286 11.74 3.42 -25.58
CA ALA A 286 12.12 3.87 -26.92
C ALA A 286 13.20 4.96 -26.88
N ASP A 287 13.17 5.82 -25.83
CA ASP A 287 14.17 6.84 -25.58
C ASP A 287 15.20 6.37 -24.56
N ALA A 288 16.45 6.21 -24.98
CA ALA A 288 17.55 5.77 -24.15
C ALA A 288 17.87 6.75 -23.00
N ALA A 289 17.57 8.05 -23.17
CA ALA A 289 17.78 9.03 -22.11
C ALA A 289 16.77 8.81 -20.96
N THR A 290 15.53 8.51 -21.28
CA THR A 290 14.49 8.14 -20.30
C THR A 290 14.85 6.82 -19.62
N ALA A 291 15.26 5.78 -20.37
CA ALA A 291 15.69 4.50 -19.80
C ALA A 291 16.81 4.66 -18.75
N THR A 292 17.83 5.45 -19.08
CA THR A 292 18.97 5.71 -18.19
C THR A 292 18.51 6.41 -16.91
N ALA A 293 17.68 7.45 -17.01
CA ALA A 293 17.21 8.22 -15.86
C ALA A 293 16.27 7.38 -14.96
N VAL A 294 15.33 6.62 -15.56
CA VAL A 294 14.42 5.73 -14.80
C VAL A 294 15.20 4.65 -14.07
N ARG A 295 16.17 4.01 -14.73
CA ARG A 295 17.04 3.02 -14.10
C ARG A 295 17.82 3.61 -12.94
N ALA A 296 18.43 4.79 -13.10
CA ALA A 296 19.18 5.47 -12.05
C ALA A 296 18.29 5.84 -10.86
N PHE A 297 17.09 6.38 -11.13
CA PHE A 297 16.10 6.66 -10.07
C PHE A 297 15.73 5.38 -9.29
N LEU A 298 15.43 4.29 -9.98
CA LEU A 298 15.06 3.02 -9.34
C LEU A 298 16.22 2.39 -8.55
N GLN A 299 17.45 2.53 -9.02
CA GLN A 299 18.63 2.13 -8.26
C GLN A 299 18.76 2.96 -6.97
N ALA A 300 18.50 4.27 -7.03
CA ALA A 300 18.44 5.10 -5.82
C ALA A 300 17.30 4.68 -4.89
N ALA A 301 16.13 4.38 -5.44
CA ALA A 301 14.95 3.96 -4.68
C ALA A 301 15.15 2.62 -3.94
N VAL A 302 15.80 1.64 -4.58
CA VAL A 302 16.06 0.30 -4.00
C VAL A 302 17.31 0.28 -3.11
N GLY A 303 18.21 1.24 -3.30
CA GLY A 303 19.45 1.41 -2.52
C GLY A 303 19.29 2.45 -1.42
N PRO A 304 19.97 3.61 -1.54
CA PRO A 304 20.02 4.63 -0.47
C PRO A 304 18.64 5.23 -0.13
N GLY A 305 17.66 5.13 -0.99
CA GLY A 305 16.28 5.55 -0.72
C GLY A 305 15.56 4.70 0.32
N GLN A 306 16.05 3.48 0.59
CA GLN A 306 15.48 2.61 1.62
C GLN A 306 15.91 3.00 3.05
N ASP A 307 16.98 3.79 3.18
CA ASP A 307 17.52 4.17 4.47
C ASP A 307 16.54 5.08 5.22
N GLY A 308 16.11 4.64 6.42
CA GLY A 308 15.22 5.41 7.29
C GLY A 308 13.76 5.46 6.85
N LEU A 309 13.31 4.63 5.91
CA LEU A 309 11.90 4.56 5.49
C LEU A 309 10.94 4.24 6.64
N ASP A 310 11.39 3.49 7.66
CA ASP A 310 10.62 3.16 8.85
C ASP A 310 10.22 4.41 9.65
N GLN A 311 11.02 5.47 9.62
CA GLN A 311 10.70 6.76 10.23
C GLN A 311 9.55 7.48 9.51
N TYR A 312 9.27 7.11 8.27
CA TYR A 312 8.18 7.64 7.45
C TYR A 312 7.01 6.66 7.33
N GLY A 313 7.01 5.58 8.12
CA GLY A 313 5.93 4.60 8.15
C GLY A 313 5.87 3.66 6.95
N SER A 314 6.98 3.50 6.23
CA SER A 314 7.16 2.47 5.21
C SER A 314 8.23 1.48 5.67
N ILE A 315 8.15 0.25 5.21
CA ILE A 315 9.11 -0.78 5.63
C ILE A 315 10.18 -0.92 4.56
N PRO A 316 11.47 -0.77 4.92
CA PRO A 316 12.57 -1.04 4.00
C PRO A 316 12.52 -2.46 3.44
N LEU A 317 12.91 -2.61 2.19
CA LEU A 317 12.97 -3.93 1.54
C LEU A 317 13.95 -4.85 2.29
N PRO A 318 13.54 -6.07 2.67
CA PRO A 318 14.50 -7.06 3.16
C PRO A 318 15.61 -7.30 2.12
N GLU A 319 16.85 -7.52 2.57
CA GLU A 319 18.04 -7.59 1.71
C GLU A 319 17.89 -8.54 0.51
N ALA A 320 17.41 -9.76 0.75
CA ALA A 320 17.20 -10.74 -0.32
C ALA A 320 16.13 -10.29 -1.34
N PHE A 321 15.13 -9.55 -0.88
CA PHE A 321 14.09 -9.00 -1.73
C PHE A 321 14.61 -7.80 -2.54
N ALA A 322 15.33 -6.90 -1.89
CA ALA A 322 15.98 -5.75 -2.52
C ALA A 322 16.95 -6.19 -3.63
N ALA A 323 17.75 -7.23 -3.40
CA ALA A 323 18.66 -7.79 -4.40
C ALA A 323 17.92 -8.27 -5.66
N LYS A 324 16.75 -8.89 -5.50
CA LYS A 324 15.93 -9.34 -6.63
C LYS A 324 15.33 -8.16 -7.40
N VAL A 325 14.80 -7.16 -6.70
CA VAL A 325 14.26 -5.95 -7.35
C VAL A 325 15.39 -5.20 -8.09
N LEU A 326 16.58 -5.07 -7.48
CA LEU A 326 17.71 -4.42 -8.09
C LEU A 326 18.19 -5.15 -9.36
N ALA A 327 18.14 -6.48 -9.38
CA ALA A 327 18.45 -7.24 -10.59
C ALA A 327 17.47 -6.91 -11.74
N ALA A 328 16.18 -6.80 -11.46
CA ALA A 328 15.18 -6.39 -12.43
C ALA A 328 15.36 -4.92 -12.87
N VAL A 329 15.64 -4.01 -11.94
CA VAL A 329 15.98 -2.59 -12.24
C VAL A 329 17.15 -2.48 -13.22
N ASN A 330 18.22 -3.25 -12.99
CA ASN A 330 19.41 -3.23 -13.85
C ASN A 330 19.14 -3.77 -15.27
N ALA A 331 18.06 -4.50 -15.47
CA ALA A 331 17.65 -5.01 -16.77
C ALA A 331 16.76 -4.03 -17.57
N VAL A 332 16.31 -2.93 -16.97
CA VAL A 332 15.58 -1.86 -17.68
C VAL A 332 16.52 -1.20 -18.69
N SER A 333 16.09 -1.10 -19.94
CA SER A 333 16.93 -0.63 -21.06
C SER A 333 16.22 0.35 -21.99
#